data_405342706c8d3e03b41e2efade3b1bf5
#
_entry.id   405342706c8d3e03b41e2efade3b1bf5
#
_cell.length_a   1.000
_cell.length_b   1.000
_cell.length_c   1.000
_cell.angle_alpha   90.00
_cell.angle_beta   90.00
_cell.angle_gamma   90.00
#
_symmetry.space_group_name_H-M   'P 1'
#
loop_
_entity.id
_entity.type
_entity.pdbx_description
1 polymer ?
#
loop_
_entity_poly.entity_id
_entity_poly.type
_entity_poly.pdbx_seq_one_letter_code
_entity_poly.pdbx_strand_id
1 'polypeptide(L)'
;MDIKKHLLALKSYENSLAEALNQLQREVGNDLSFLENFDKLNNCYKMDSRSSQLLLSAMQLSKSEDIYSSFELSDIEKAYDFMLETNTNNLNIWVDAIYFNEIVMDNKRKSEPLKIRFYSLLANFQKEIENLDR
;
A
#
# COMPACT_ATOMS: atom_id res chain seq x y z
N MET A 1 -17.61 9.39 25.16
CA MET A 1 -16.38 8.79 24.59
C MET A 1 -15.18 9.25 25.41
N ASP A 2 -14.33 8.33 25.82
CA ASP A 2 -13.06 8.64 26.47
C ASP A 2 -11.94 8.76 25.42
N ILE A 3 -11.57 10.00 25.11
CA ILE A 3 -10.54 10.29 24.10
C ILE A 3 -9.19 9.69 24.48
N LYS A 4 -8.81 9.73 25.74
CA LYS A 4 -7.52 9.16 26.20
C LYS A 4 -7.46 7.67 25.96
N LYS A 5 -8.54 6.96 26.28
CA LYS A 5 -8.67 5.52 26.06
C LYS A 5 -8.61 5.19 24.56
N HIS A 6 -9.27 5.98 23.75
CA HIS A 6 -9.24 5.83 22.29
C HIS A 6 -7.85 6.03 21.72
N LEU A 7 -7.13 7.07 22.16
CA LEU A 7 -5.76 7.35 21.72
C LEU A 7 -4.79 6.23 22.11
N LEU A 8 -4.96 5.65 23.31
CA LEU A 8 -4.16 4.50 23.73
C LEU A 8 -4.42 3.28 22.83
N ALA A 9 -5.68 3.04 22.49
CA ALA A 9 -6.05 1.95 21.59
C ALA A 9 -5.44 2.14 20.18
N LEU A 10 -5.50 3.35 19.62
CA LEU A 10 -4.86 3.68 18.34
C LEU A 10 -3.36 3.46 18.39
N LYS A 11 -2.71 3.95 19.44
CA LYS A 11 -1.27 3.79 19.61
C LYS A 11 -0.86 2.32 19.71
N SER A 12 -1.62 1.53 20.46
CA SER A 12 -1.41 0.09 20.58
C SER A 12 -1.56 -0.60 19.22
N TYR A 13 -2.61 -0.27 18.45
CA TYR A 13 -2.84 -0.79 17.11
C TYR A 13 -1.66 -0.47 16.18
N GLU A 14 -1.27 0.81 16.11
CA GLU A 14 -0.18 1.26 15.25
C GLU A 14 1.15 0.57 15.60
N ASN A 15 1.48 0.46 16.88
CA ASN A 15 2.71 -0.20 17.31
C ASN A 15 2.71 -1.69 16.97
N SER A 16 1.60 -2.38 17.18
CA SER A 16 1.48 -3.81 16.89
C SER A 16 1.52 -4.08 15.39
N LEU A 17 0.84 -3.25 14.59
CA LEU A 17 0.88 -3.36 13.13
C LEU A 17 2.28 -3.08 12.59
N ALA A 18 2.93 -2.02 13.06
CA ALA A 18 4.29 -1.68 12.63
C ALA A 18 5.28 -2.82 12.92
N GLU A 19 5.19 -3.44 14.09
CA GLU A 19 6.02 -4.60 14.45
C GLU A 19 5.77 -5.79 13.51
N ALA A 20 4.50 -6.11 13.26
CA ALA A 20 4.12 -7.19 12.36
C ALA A 20 4.60 -6.94 10.91
N LEU A 21 4.44 -5.71 10.41
CA LEU A 21 4.88 -5.35 9.06
C LEU A 21 6.41 -5.35 8.94
N ASN A 22 7.13 -4.88 9.95
CA ASN A 22 8.59 -4.93 9.97
C ASN A 22 9.11 -6.37 9.91
N GLN A 23 8.46 -7.28 10.60
CA GLN A 23 8.80 -8.69 10.54
C GLN A 23 8.54 -9.28 9.16
N LEU A 24 7.37 -9.01 8.57
CA LEU A 24 7.02 -9.46 7.22
C LEU A 24 7.98 -8.87 6.17
N GLN A 25 8.38 -7.62 6.33
CA GLN A 25 9.32 -6.97 5.41
C GLN A 25 10.65 -7.72 5.32
N ARG A 26 11.12 -8.28 6.42
CA ARG A 26 12.35 -9.08 6.45
C ARG A 26 12.21 -10.40 5.71
N GLU A 27 11.00 -10.88 5.51
CA GLU A 27 10.69 -12.14 4.85
C GLU A 27 10.41 -11.98 3.36
N VAL A 28 10.36 -10.76 2.84
CA VAL A 28 10.21 -10.49 1.41
C VAL A 28 11.38 -11.15 0.67
N GLY A 29 11.03 -11.97 -0.34
CA GLY A 29 11.99 -12.82 -1.06
C GLY A 29 12.01 -14.27 -0.57
N ASN A 30 11.46 -14.57 0.60
CA ASN A 30 11.15 -15.92 1.07
C ASN A 30 9.63 -16.12 1.01
N ASP A 31 9.13 -16.53 -0.14
CA ASP A 31 7.70 -16.54 -0.45
C ASP A 31 6.87 -17.37 0.52
N LEU A 32 7.33 -18.56 0.88
CA LEU A 32 6.59 -19.44 1.79
C LEU A 32 6.48 -18.84 3.18
N SER A 33 7.59 -18.37 3.74
CA SER A 33 7.61 -17.75 5.06
C SER A 33 6.77 -16.47 5.11
N PHE A 34 6.88 -15.63 4.08
CA PHE A 34 6.09 -14.41 3.97
C PHE A 34 4.58 -14.73 3.97
N LEU A 35 4.16 -15.65 3.11
CA LEU A 35 2.74 -15.98 2.94
C LEU A 35 2.16 -16.61 4.21
N GLU A 36 2.87 -17.53 4.84
CA GLU A 36 2.45 -18.15 6.10
C GLU A 36 2.25 -17.11 7.20
N ASN A 37 3.18 -16.19 7.34
CA ASN A 37 3.11 -15.14 8.37
C ASN A 37 2.08 -14.06 8.03
N PHE A 38 1.90 -13.76 6.75
CA PHE A 38 0.82 -12.86 6.33
C PHE A 38 -0.56 -13.46 6.66
N ASP A 39 -0.76 -14.75 6.40
CA ASP A 39 -2.01 -15.44 6.69
C ASP A 39 -2.34 -15.50 8.19
N LYS A 40 -1.32 -15.44 9.05
CA LYS A 40 -1.48 -15.40 10.50
C LYS A 40 -1.89 -14.02 11.04
N LEU A 41 -1.80 -12.97 10.25
CA LEU A 41 -2.26 -11.64 10.69
C LEU A 41 -3.75 -11.67 11.01
N ASN A 42 -4.17 -10.90 12.01
CA ASN A 42 -5.60 -10.71 12.24
C ASN A 42 -6.25 -9.98 11.06
N ASN A 43 -7.58 -10.08 10.97
CA ASN A 43 -8.31 -9.52 9.83
C ASN A 43 -8.15 -8.00 9.70
N CYS A 44 -8.09 -7.27 10.81
CA CYS A 44 -7.88 -5.82 10.77
C CYS A 44 -6.54 -5.46 10.14
N TYR A 45 -5.48 -6.20 10.46
CA TYR A 45 -4.16 -5.97 9.90
C TYR A 45 -4.10 -6.35 8.41
N LYS A 46 -4.75 -7.46 8.01
CA LYS A 46 -4.82 -7.85 6.60
C LYS A 46 -5.53 -6.81 5.73
N MET A 47 -6.54 -6.15 6.29
CA MET A 47 -7.34 -5.15 5.58
C MET A 47 -6.72 -3.75 5.58
N ASP A 48 -5.65 -3.54 6.33
CA ASP A 48 -4.92 -2.27 6.33
C ASP A 48 -4.20 -2.07 5.00
N SER A 49 -4.26 -0.86 4.46
CA SER A 49 -3.64 -0.54 3.15
C SER A 49 -2.13 -0.80 3.14
N ARG A 50 -1.47 -0.60 4.27
CA ARG A 50 -0.02 -0.85 4.40
C ARG A 50 0.32 -2.33 4.25
N SER A 51 -0.52 -3.21 4.79
CA SER A 51 -0.39 -4.66 4.61
C SER A 51 -0.60 -5.07 3.15
N SER A 52 -1.60 -4.48 2.50
CA SER A 52 -1.86 -4.71 1.08
C SER A 52 -0.71 -4.24 0.20
N GLN A 53 -0.13 -3.07 0.48
CA GLN A 53 1.05 -2.58 -0.24
C GLN A 53 2.23 -3.55 -0.10
N LEU A 54 2.47 -4.05 1.10
CA LEU A 54 3.55 -5.00 1.33
C LEU A 54 3.31 -6.33 0.61
N LEU A 55 2.07 -6.83 0.62
CA LEU A 55 1.70 -8.04 -0.11
C LEU A 55 1.95 -7.88 -1.62
N LEU A 56 1.49 -6.78 -2.20
CA LEU A 56 1.69 -6.52 -3.63
C LEU A 56 3.18 -6.42 -3.99
N SER A 57 3.99 -5.79 -3.12
CA SER A 57 5.44 -5.75 -3.29
C SER A 57 6.07 -7.15 -3.24
N ALA A 58 5.65 -7.97 -2.29
CA ALA A 58 6.14 -9.35 -2.17
C ALA A 58 5.78 -10.19 -3.39
N MET A 59 4.56 -10.04 -3.92
CA MET A 59 4.12 -10.75 -5.13
C MET A 59 4.98 -10.37 -6.34
N GLN A 60 5.32 -9.09 -6.50
CA GLN A 60 6.16 -8.61 -7.60
C GLN A 60 7.59 -9.16 -7.53
N LEU A 61 8.09 -9.40 -6.32
CA LEU A 61 9.44 -9.92 -6.07
C LEU A 61 9.48 -11.45 -5.94
N SER A 62 8.33 -12.11 -6.06
CA SER A 62 8.21 -13.55 -5.94
C SER A 62 9.01 -14.28 -7.03
N LYS A 63 9.73 -15.32 -6.63
CA LYS A 63 10.47 -16.20 -7.54
C LYS A 63 9.73 -17.50 -7.83
N SER A 64 8.59 -17.73 -7.16
CA SER A 64 7.78 -18.95 -7.29
C SER A 64 6.34 -18.60 -7.63
N GLU A 65 5.91 -18.95 -8.83
CA GLU A 65 4.56 -18.69 -9.30
C GLU A 65 3.49 -19.53 -8.55
N ASP A 66 3.88 -20.66 -7.97
CA ASP A 66 2.94 -21.62 -7.37
C ASP A 66 2.44 -21.21 -5.98
N ILE A 67 3.18 -20.39 -5.24
CA ILE A 67 2.92 -20.09 -3.83
C ILE A 67 1.76 -19.10 -3.67
N TYR A 68 1.63 -18.13 -4.56
CA TYR A 68 0.60 -17.09 -4.50
C TYR A 68 -0.65 -17.44 -5.32
N SER A 69 -0.86 -18.70 -5.64
CA SER A 69 -1.82 -19.09 -6.67
C SER A 69 -1.48 -18.44 -8.01
N SER A 70 -2.11 -18.84 -9.09
CA SER A 70 -1.84 -18.21 -10.39
C SER A 70 -2.35 -16.75 -10.37
N PHE A 71 -1.45 -15.80 -10.52
CA PHE A 71 -1.80 -14.40 -10.70
C PHE A 71 -1.07 -13.84 -11.93
N GLU A 72 -1.65 -12.81 -12.51
CA GLU A 72 -1.05 -12.04 -13.59
C GLU A 72 -0.70 -10.64 -13.11
N LEU A 73 0.21 -9.96 -13.80
CA LEU A 73 0.54 -8.57 -13.49
C LEU A 73 -0.68 -7.66 -13.58
N SER A 74 -1.65 -7.99 -14.44
CA SER A 74 -2.92 -7.26 -14.54
C SER A 74 -3.75 -7.34 -13.26
N ASP A 75 -3.61 -8.40 -12.45
CA ASP A 75 -4.28 -8.50 -11.15
C ASP A 75 -3.69 -7.53 -10.15
N ILE A 76 -2.37 -7.37 -10.15
CA ILE A 76 -1.69 -6.37 -9.33
C ILE A 76 -2.08 -4.96 -9.76
N GLU A 77 -2.16 -4.71 -11.06
CA GLU A 77 -2.62 -3.42 -11.60
C GLU A 77 -4.03 -3.07 -11.10
N LYS A 78 -4.96 -4.01 -11.18
CA LYS A 78 -6.34 -3.82 -10.68
C LYS A 78 -6.37 -3.55 -9.18
N ALA A 79 -5.51 -4.21 -8.41
CA ALA A 79 -5.40 -3.98 -6.98
C ALA A 79 -4.95 -2.55 -6.68
N TYR A 80 -3.93 -2.05 -7.38
CA TYR A 80 -3.51 -0.65 -7.25
C TYR A 80 -4.61 0.33 -7.67
N ASP A 81 -5.30 0.07 -8.77
CA ASP A 81 -6.42 0.93 -9.21
C ASP A 81 -7.49 1.02 -8.13
N PHE A 82 -7.87 -0.11 -7.54
CA PHE A 82 -8.84 -0.14 -6.44
C PHE A 82 -8.33 0.60 -5.20
N MET A 83 -7.07 0.42 -4.85
CA MET A 83 -6.47 1.10 -3.70
C MET A 83 -6.43 2.62 -3.89
N LEU A 84 -6.18 3.10 -5.12
CA LEU A 84 -6.23 4.53 -5.43
C LEU A 84 -7.64 5.10 -5.30
N GLU A 85 -8.68 4.34 -5.68
CA GLU A 85 -10.06 4.77 -5.52
C GLU A 85 -10.48 4.88 -4.05
N THR A 86 -10.05 3.94 -3.22
CA THR A 86 -10.46 3.85 -1.82
C THR A 86 -9.55 4.62 -0.86
N ASN A 87 -8.33 4.96 -1.28
CA ASN A 87 -7.32 5.66 -0.47
C ASN A 87 -6.73 6.83 -1.26
N THR A 88 -7.58 7.66 -1.84
CA THR A 88 -7.17 8.74 -2.77
C THR A 88 -6.14 9.69 -2.18
N ASN A 89 -6.17 9.93 -0.87
CA ASN A 89 -5.26 10.84 -0.19
C ASN A 89 -4.00 10.16 0.38
N ASN A 90 -3.82 8.87 0.15
CA ASN A 90 -2.61 8.16 0.59
C ASN A 90 -1.52 8.27 -0.48
N LEU A 91 -0.61 9.21 -0.29
CA LEU A 91 0.45 9.52 -1.27
C LEU A 91 1.36 8.33 -1.58
N ASN A 92 1.62 7.47 -0.60
CA ASN A 92 2.48 6.30 -0.79
C ASN A 92 1.89 5.30 -1.80
N ILE A 93 0.57 5.13 -1.79
CA ILE A 93 -0.12 4.26 -2.76
C ILE A 93 0.02 4.83 -4.18
N TRP A 94 -0.09 6.16 -4.35
CA TRP A 94 0.15 6.80 -5.64
C TRP A 94 1.56 6.51 -6.16
N VAL A 95 2.56 6.67 -5.31
CA VAL A 95 3.96 6.42 -5.68
C VAL A 95 4.14 4.97 -6.12
N ASP A 96 3.63 4.02 -5.37
CA ASP A 96 3.74 2.60 -5.70
C ASP A 96 3.01 2.25 -7.00
N ALA A 97 1.80 2.77 -7.19
CA ALA A 97 1.01 2.52 -8.39
C ALA A 97 1.66 3.11 -9.65
N ILE A 98 2.21 4.32 -9.55
CA ILE A 98 2.94 4.97 -10.65
C ILE A 98 4.18 4.15 -10.99
N TYR A 99 4.98 3.79 -10.00
CA TYR A 99 6.17 2.96 -10.19
C TYR A 99 5.82 1.63 -10.87
N PHE A 100 4.79 0.96 -10.38
CA PHE A 100 4.34 -0.32 -10.95
C PHE A 100 3.98 -0.17 -12.43
N ASN A 101 3.17 0.82 -12.78
CA ASN A 101 2.75 1.02 -14.17
C ASN A 101 3.90 1.47 -15.06
N GLU A 102 4.80 2.33 -14.59
CA GLU A 102 5.90 2.84 -15.41
C GLU A 102 7.03 1.84 -15.57
N ILE A 103 7.43 1.17 -14.50
CA ILE A 103 8.64 0.32 -14.49
C ILE A 103 8.27 -1.15 -14.69
N VAL A 104 7.31 -1.68 -13.94
CA VAL A 104 6.98 -3.11 -14.01
C VAL A 104 6.17 -3.43 -15.26
N MET A 105 5.14 -2.63 -15.54
CA MET A 105 4.27 -2.83 -16.71
C MET A 105 4.81 -2.17 -17.98
N ASP A 106 5.80 -1.29 -17.88
CA ASP A 106 6.30 -0.47 -18.99
C ASP A 106 5.16 0.22 -19.74
N ASN A 107 4.18 0.75 -19.01
CA ASN A 107 2.97 1.35 -19.55
C ASN A 107 2.91 2.85 -19.26
N LYS A 108 3.58 3.64 -20.11
CA LYS A 108 3.58 5.11 -19.98
C LYS A 108 2.22 5.74 -20.27
N ARG A 109 1.39 5.10 -21.08
CA ARG A 109 0.03 5.61 -21.37
C ARG A 109 -0.82 5.66 -20.11
N LYS A 110 -0.56 4.78 -19.16
CA LYS A 110 -1.26 4.77 -17.86
C LYS A 110 -0.52 5.56 -16.80
N SER A 111 0.82 5.46 -16.73
CA SER A 111 1.60 6.14 -15.69
C SER A 111 1.58 7.66 -15.83
N GLU A 112 1.59 8.21 -17.05
CA GLU A 112 1.58 9.67 -17.26
C GLU A 112 0.29 10.34 -16.72
N PRO A 113 -0.93 9.86 -17.02
CA PRO A 113 -2.13 10.41 -16.38
C PRO A 113 -2.14 10.28 -14.86
N LEU A 114 -1.61 9.19 -14.30
CA LEU A 114 -1.49 9.01 -12.86
C LEU A 114 -0.55 10.05 -12.24
N LYS A 115 0.58 10.34 -12.88
CA LYS A 115 1.51 11.39 -12.44
C LYS A 115 0.84 12.75 -12.42
N ILE A 116 0.08 13.10 -13.46
CA ILE A 116 -0.64 14.37 -13.55
C ILE A 116 -1.64 14.49 -12.40
N ARG A 117 -2.42 13.45 -12.14
CA ARG A 117 -3.36 13.42 -11.03
C ARG A 117 -2.66 13.54 -9.68
N PHE A 118 -1.55 12.86 -9.51
CA PHE A 118 -0.73 12.91 -8.29
C PHE A 118 -0.21 14.33 -8.03
N TYR A 119 0.34 14.99 -9.05
CA TYR A 119 0.82 16.36 -8.92
C TYR A 119 -0.31 17.36 -8.64
N SER A 120 -1.49 17.14 -9.23
CA SER A 120 -2.67 17.95 -8.92
C SER A 120 -3.11 17.78 -7.46
N LEU A 121 -3.05 16.56 -6.94
CA LEU A 121 -3.36 16.27 -5.54
C LEU A 121 -2.39 16.97 -4.59
N LEU A 122 -1.09 16.92 -4.88
CA LEU A 122 -0.06 17.63 -4.11
C LEU A 122 -0.29 19.15 -4.13
N ALA A 123 -0.60 19.71 -5.30
CA ALA A 123 -0.87 21.14 -5.43
C ALA A 123 -2.10 21.57 -4.62
N ASN A 124 -3.13 20.73 -4.55
CA ASN A 124 -4.32 20.99 -3.74
C ASN A 124 -3.99 21.01 -2.24
N PHE A 125 -3.20 20.06 -1.76
CA PHE A 125 -2.72 20.07 -0.37
C PHE A 125 -1.90 21.31 -0.05
N GLN A 126 -1.02 21.71 -0.97
CA GLN A 126 -0.22 22.93 -0.81
C GLN A 126 -1.11 24.16 -0.67
N LYS A 127 -2.14 24.31 -1.52
CA LYS A 127 -3.10 25.40 -1.45
C LYS A 127 -3.85 25.44 -0.13
N GLU A 128 -4.27 24.28 0.38
CA GLU A 128 -4.96 24.19 1.67
C GLU A 128 -4.08 24.72 2.81
N ILE A 129 -2.80 24.37 2.81
CA ILE A 129 -1.84 24.86 3.80
C ILE A 129 -1.61 26.36 3.65
N GLU A 130 -1.40 26.85 2.43
CA GLU A 130 -1.22 28.29 2.15
C GLU A 130 -2.43 29.12 2.60
N ASN A 131 -3.64 28.59 2.47
CA ASN A 131 -4.86 29.27 2.91
C ASN A 131 -4.96 29.44 4.44
N LEU A 132 -4.26 28.62 5.21
CA LEU A 132 -4.20 28.76 6.67
C LEU A 132 -3.43 30.01 7.13
N ASP A 133 -2.54 30.54 6.28
CA ASP A 133 -1.70 31.70 6.59
C ASP A 133 -2.42 33.06 6.40
N ARG A 134 -3.71 33.04 6.05
CA ARG A 134 -4.53 34.24 5.83
C ARG A 134 -5.36 34.68 7.03
#